data_ddc66ab79e26a30e0fecf047bddb8706
#
_entry.id   ddc66ab79e26a30e0fecf047bddb8706
#
_cell.length_a   1.000
_cell.length_b   1.000
_cell.length_c   1.000
_cell.angle_alpha   90.00
_cell.angle_beta   90.00
_cell.angle_gamma   90.00
#
_symmetry.space_group_name_H-M   'P 1'
#
loop_
_entity.id
_entity.type
_entity.pdbx_description
1 polymer ?
#
loop_
_entity_poly.entity_id
_entity_poly.type
_entity_poly.pdbx_seq_one_letter_code
_entity_poly.pdbx_strand_id
1 'polypeptide(L)'
;MIKELVLPEKPKLVFSEKNKAIFEIAPLYPGYGVTIGNALRRVLLSSIKGTAITLVHLENVLHEFSSIPGVLEDVIDILLALKKVRIKYDGEEPIELELYKKGEGSIYAKDIKCPAGIEIVNPDLKIATITSNDTEIKMILTVERGYGFSSAEEREKDRAEPGTIVLDAIFSPIINVTYEVENIVHKERADYNLLRITLETDGTITPEQALKEASEILIKHFEIIHEAFSES
;
A
#
# COMPACT_ATOMS: atom_id res chain seq x y z
N MET A 1 -16.63 -8.35 44.34
CA MET A 1 -17.26 -8.16 43.04
C MET A 1 -16.25 -8.56 41.95
N ILE A 2 -16.54 -9.62 41.20
CA ILE A 2 -15.75 -10.03 40.06
C ILE A 2 -15.93 -8.90 39.02
N LYS A 3 -14.84 -8.19 38.68
CA LYS A 3 -14.88 -7.14 37.66
C LYS A 3 -14.97 -7.84 36.29
N GLU A 4 -16.12 -7.83 35.66
CA GLU A 4 -16.26 -8.30 34.28
C GLU A 4 -15.44 -7.41 33.35
N LEU A 5 -14.70 -8.04 32.43
CA LEU A 5 -13.99 -7.33 31.38
C LEU A 5 -15.01 -6.73 30.41
N VAL A 6 -15.04 -5.41 30.32
CA VAL A 6 -15.93 -4.71 29.37
C VAL A 6 -15.31 -4.77 27.98
N LEU A 7 -16.04 -5.34 27.04
CA LEU A 7 -15.66 -5.33 25.61
C LEU A 7 -16.12 -4.01 24.96
N PRO A 8 -15.40 -3.53 23.94
CA PRO A 8 -15.79 -2.32 23.22
C PRO A 8 -17.08 -2.51 22.42
N GLU A 9 -17.75 -1.41 22.17
CA GLU A 9 -18.80 -1.34 21.16
C GLU A 9 -18.20 -1.44 19.74
N LYS A 10 -19.07 -1.56 18.73
CA LYS A 10 -18.63 -1.50 17.33
C LYS A 10 -17.87 -0.20 17.06
N PRO A 11 -16.72 -0.25 16.36
CA PRO A 11 -15.99 0.96 15.99
C PRO A 11 -16.88 1.97 15.27
N LYS A 12 -16.74 3.25 15.63
CA LYS A 12 -17.46 4.35 14.99
C LYS A 12 -16.54 5.04 13.99
N LEU A 13 -17.02 5.21 12.75
CA LEU A 13 -16.36 6.04 11.75
C LEU A 13 -16.79 7.50 12.04
N VAL A 14 -15.83 8.32 12.51
CA VAL A 14 -16.12 9.73 12.88
C VAL A 14 -15.73 10.72 11.79
N PHE A 15 -14.83 10.30 10.89
CA PHE A 15 -14.42 11.09 9.74
C PHE A 15 -14.05 10.15 8.59
N SER A 16 -14.44 10.50 7.37
CA SER A 16 -14.03 9.81 6.14
C SER A 16 -13.95 10.82 5.00
N GLU A 17 -12.79 10.90 4.37
CA GLU A 17 -12.56 11.72 3.18
C GLU A 17 -11.61 10.99 2.24
N LYS A 18 -12.10 10.58 1.07
CA LYS A 18 -11.34 9.81 0.08
C LYS A 18 -10.60 8.60 0.71
N ASN A 19 -9.29 8.74 0.88
CA ASN A 19 -8.39 7.69 1.33
C ASN A 19 -8.00 7.82 2.82
N LYS A 20 -8.65 8.75 3.55
CA LYS A 20 -8.37 9.01 4.96
C LYS A 20 -9.62 8.82 5.80
N ALA A 21 -9.49 8.11 6.90
CA ALA A 21 -10.58 7.88 7.86
C ALA A 21 -10.10 7.95 9.31
N ILE A 22 -11.02 8.29 10.20
CA ILE A 22 -10.79 8.28 11.65
C ILE A 22 -11.84 7.36 12.28
N PHE A 23 -11.36 6.38 13.02
CA PHE A 23 -12.17 5.40 13.75
C PHE A 23 -12.03 5.61 15.24
N GLU A 24 -13.14 5.52 15.97
CA GLU A 24 -13.19 5.50 17.44
C GLU A 24 -13.64 4.15 17.94
N ILE A 25 -12.92 3.61 18.92
CA ILE A 25 -13.19 2.33 19.57
C ILE A 25 -13.28 2.56 21.07
N ALA A 26 -14.47 2.40 21.62
CA ALA A 26 -14.77 2.64 23.03
C ALA A 26 -16.00 1.82 23.47
N PRO A 27 -16.20 1.61 24.80
CA PRO A 27 -15.22 1.78 25.87
C PRO A 27 -14.20 0.64 25.88
N LEU A 28 -12.94 0.93 26.10
CA LEU A 28 -11.89 -0.06 26.31
C LEU A 28 -11.49 -0.07 27.78
N TYR A 29 -11.19 -1.25 28.31
CA TYR A 29 -10.68 -1.38 29.68
C TYR A 29 -9.35 -0.60 29.83
N PRO A 30 -9.03 -0.04 31.02
CA PRO A 30 -7.80 0.73 31.22
C PRO A 30 -6.55 0.02 30.72
N GLY A 31 -5.76 0.71 29.85
CA GLY A 31 -4.56 0.20 29.22
C GLY A 31 -4.77 -0.52 27.88
N TYR A 32 -5.97 -1.01 27.58
CA TYR A 32 -6.25 -1.70 26.30
C TYR A 32 -6.19 -0.78 25.08
N GLY A 33 -6.45 0.52 25.26
CA GLY A 33 -6.32 1.49 24.18
C GLY A 33 -4.93 1.47 23.55
N VAL A 34 -3.88 1.51 24.38
CA VAL A 34 -2.48 1.45 23.92
C VAL A 34 -2.15 0.09 23.32
N THR A 35 -2.56 -1.00 23.96
CA THR A 35 -2.29 -2.37 23.49
C THR A 35 -2.89 -2.62 22.11
N ILE A 36 -4.17 -2.33 21.92
CA ILE A 36 -4.90 -2.54 20.68
C ILE A 36 -4.41 -1.55 19.61
N GLY A 37 -4.25 -0.27 19.97
CA GLY A 37 -3.80 0.77 19.04
C GLY A 37 -2.42 0.47 18.48
N ASN A 38 -1.47 0.06 19.32
CA ASN A 38 -0.13 -0.32 18.87
C ASN A 38 -0.13 -1.59 18.02
N ALA A 39 -0.90 -2.61 18.41
CA ALA A 39 -1.00 -3.85 17.63
C ALA A 39 -1.57 -3.59 16.23
N LEU A 40 -2.70 -2.88 16.12
CA LEU A 40 -3.31 -2.52 14.85
C LEU A 40 -2.37 -1.65 14.00
N ARG A 41 -1.74 -0.62 14.59
CA ARG A 41 -0.80 0.23 13.88
C ARG A 41 0.35 -0.58 13.27
N ARG A 42 0.93 -1.48 14.03
CA ARG A 42 2.05 -2.32 13.55
C ARG A 42 1.62 -3.22 12.40
N VAL A 43 0.49 -3.91 12.52
CA VAL A 43 -0.03 -4.80 11.48
C VAL A 43 -0.40 -4.01 10.22
N LEU A 44 -1.07 -2.86 10.36
CA LEU A 44 -1.40 -1.97 9.24
C LEU A 44 -0.16 -1.57 8.44
N LEU A 45 0.93 -1.17 9.11
CA LEU A 45 2.14 -0.72 8.43
C LEU A 45 2.96 -1.85 7.79
N SER A 46 2.90 -3.07 8.32
CA SER A 46 3.82 -4.15 7.91
C SER A 46 3.16 -5.30 7.16
N SER A 47 1.85 -5.53 7.36
CA SER A 47 1.25 -6.82 7.01
C SER A 47 0.02 -6.72 6.10
N ILE A 48 -0.32 -5.51 5.62
CA ILE A 48 -1.33 -5.35 4.57
C ILE A 48 -0.67 -5.56 3.22
N LYS A 49 -1.24 -6.47 2.43
CA LYS A 49 -0.75 -6.83 1.10
C LYS A 49 -1.11 -5.73 0.10
N GLY A 50 -0.17 -5.34 -0.72
CA GLY A 50 -0.41 -4.37 -1.79
C GLY A 50 0.38 -4.71 -3.05
N THR A 51 0.38 -3.82 -4.02
CA THR A 51 0.98 -4.01 -5.34
C THR A 51 2.00 -2.94 -5.65
N ALA A 52 3.04 -3.31 -6.40
CA ALA A 52 4.04 -2.37 -6.88
C ALA A 52 4.59 -2.81 -8.24
N ILE A 53 5.08 -1.84 -9.01
CA ILE A 53 5.90 -2.11 -10.19
C ILE A 53 7.29 -2.50 -9.69
N THR A 54 7.77 -3.66 -10.08
CA THR A 54 9.00 -4.27 -9.56
C THR A 54 10.10 -4.35 -10.58
N LEU A 55 9.74 -4.54 -11.86
CA LEU A 55 10.65 -4.58 -12.98
C LEU A 55 10.16 -3.65 -14.08
N VAL A 56 11.08 -3.00 -14.76
CA VAL A 56 10.82 -2.15 -15.92
C VAL A 56 11.77 -2.53 -17.03
N HIS A 57 11.23 -2.93 -18.17
CA HIS A 57 11.96 -3.09 -19.39
C HIS A 57 11.65 -1.93 -20.32
N LEU A 58 12.67 -1.10 -20.61
CA LEU A 58 12.57 0.00 -21.57
C LEU A 58 13.29 -0.41 -22.86
N GLU A 59 12.61 -0.27 -23.97
CA GLU A 59 13.22 -0.56 -25.27
C GLU A 59 14.37 0.42 -25.57
N ASN A 60 15.52 -0.09 -25.99
CA ASN A 60 16.76 0.67 -26.29
C ASN A 60 17.42 1.36 -25.08
N VAL A 61 17.11 0.98 -23.85
CA VAL A 61 17.75 1.47 -22.62
C VAL A 61 18.46 0.33 -21.94
N LEU A 62 19.76 0.50 -21.61
CA LEU A 62 20.59 -0.54 -21.01
C LEU A 62 20.74 -0.39 -19.49
N HIS A 63 20.59 0.84 -18.96
CA HIS A 63 20.75 1.14 -17.54
C HIS A 63 20.00 2.41 -17.15
N GLU A 64 19.75 2.59 -15.88
CA GLU A 64 18.94 3.66 -15.29
C GLU A 64 19.52 5.08 -15.49
N PHE A 65 20.82 5.19 -15.71
CA PHE A 65 21.50 6.48 -15.91
C PHE A 65 21.52 6.94 -17.38
N SER A 66 20.75 6.28 -18.24
CA SER A 66 20.62 6.65 -19.65
C SER A 66 19.66 7.82 -19.83
N SER A 67 19.78 8.54 -20.95
CA SER A 67 18.77 9.46 -21.46
C SER A 67 18.13 8.89 -22.73
N ILE A 68 16.87 9.23 -22.98
CA ILE A 68 16.15 8.79 -24.17
C ILE A 68 16.06 9.98 -25.13
N PRO A 69 16.63 9.90 -26.35
CA PRO A 69 16.55 11.00 -27.32
C PRO A 69 15.08 11.40 -27.60
N GLY A 70 14.78 12.70 -27.46
CA GLY A 70 13.42 13.22 -27.68
C GLY A 70 12.47 13.03 -26.48
N VAL A 71 13.00 12.69 -25.30
CA VAL A 71 12.29 12.68 -24.03
C VAL A 71 12.93 13.70 -23.09
N LEU A 72 12.12 14.43 -22.35
CA LEU A 72 12.58 15.52 -21.48
C LEU A 72 13.23 14.98 -20.19
N GLU A 73 12.61 13.99 -19.59
CA GLU A 73 13.06 13.38 -18.34
C GLU A 73 14.12 12.29 -18.60
N ASP A 74 15.11 12.16 -17.74
CA ASP A 74 16.05 11.05 -17.76
C ASP A 74 15.36 9.76 -17.27
N VAL A 75 15.96 8.60 -17.61
CA VAL A 75 15.41 7.28 -17.25
C VAL A 75 15.17 7.17 -15.75
N ILE A 76 16.08 7.67 -14.91
CA ILE A 76 15.93 7.63 -13.45
C ILE A 76 14.68 8.40 -12.98
N ASP A 77 14.35 9.54 -13.60
CA ASP A 77 13.15 10.33 -13.27
C ASP A 77 11.88 9.58 -13.67
N ILE A 78 11.91 8.90 -14.83
CA ILE A 78 10.82 8.03 -15.29
C ILE A 78 10.59 6.89 -14.29
N LEU A 79 11.65 6.22 -13.84
CA LEU A 79 11.57 5.14 -12.85
C LEU A 79 11.02 5.63 -11.51
N LEU A 80 11.44 6.83 -11.06
CA LEU A 80 10.91 7.45 -9.84
C LEU A 80 9.43 7.83 -9.97
N ALA A 81 8.98 8.19 -11.17
CA ALA A 81 7.56 8.42 -11.44
C ALA A 81 6.78 7.10 -11.44
N LEU A 82 7.31 6.04 -12.06
CA LEU A 82 6.69 4.71 -12.08
C LEU A 82 6.52 4.12 -10.68
N LYS A 83 7.48 4.32 -9.76
CA LYS A 83 7.34 3.93 -8.34
C LYS A 83 6.16 4.59 -7.62
N LYS A 84 5.64 5.70 -8.13
CA LYS A 84 4.48 6.42 -7.58
C LYS A 84 3.15 5.98 -8.19
N VAL A 85 3.17 5.15 -9.24
CA VAL A 85 1.93 4.61 -9.83
C VAL A 85 1.28 3.67 -8.84
N ARG A 86 -0.02 3.87 -8.58
CA ARG A 86 -0.81 3.06 -7.67
C ARG A 86 -1.74 2.16 -8.48
N ILE A 87 -1.54 0.85 -8.32
CA ILE A 87 -2.21 -0.18 -9.11
C ILE A 87 -3.01 -1.05 -8.17
N LYS A 88 -4.30 -1.19 -8.44
CA LYS A 88 -5.16 -2.15 -7.76
C LYS A 88 -5.16 -3.44 -8.57
N TYR A 89 -4.65 -4.50 -7.96
CA TYR A 89 -4.57 -5.83 -8.56
C TYR A 89 -4.70 -6.90 -7.46
N ASP A 90 -5.65 -7.81 -7.60
CA ASP A 90 -5.97 -8.83 -6.59
C ASP A 90 -5.41 -10.22 -6.94
N GLY A 91 -4.75 -10.38 -8.11
CA GLY A 91 -4.10 -11.63 -8.50
C GLY A 91 -2.87 -11.96 -7.66
N GLU A 92 -2.48 -13.21 -7.59
CA GLU A 92 -1.29 -13.67 -6.84
C GLU A 92 -0.04 -13.76 -7.74
N GLU A 93 -0.22 -13.98 -9.04
CA GLU A 93 0.89 -14.12 -9.99
C GLU A 93 1.36 -12.75 -10.50
N PRO A 94 2.67 -12.60 -10.78
CA PRO A 94 3.19 -11.41 -11.45
C PRO A 94 2.50 -11.18 -12.80
N ILE A 95 2.25 -9.92 -13.14
CA ILE A 95 1.64 -9.56 -14.42
C ILE A 95 2.44 -8.47 -15.12
N GLU A 96 2.49 -8.54 -16.45
CA GLU A 96 3.12 -7.54 -17.28
C GLU A 96 2.09 -6.57 -17.86
N LEU A 97 2.38 -5.27 -17.72
CA LEU A 97 1.61 -4.18 -18.31
C LEU A 97 2.46 -3.47 -19.36
N GLU A 98 1.83 -3.10 -20.47
CA GLU A 98 2.49 -2.37 -21.54
C GLU A 98 2.15 -0.87 -21.46
N LEU A 99 3.17 -0.01 -21.59
CA LEU A 99 3.02 1.40 -21.88
C LEU A 99 3.64 1.69 -23.26
N TYR A 100 2.84 2.22 -24.17
CA TYR A 100 3.29 2.64 -25.48
C TYR A 100 2.74 4.02 -25.82
N LYS A 101 3.64 4.93 -26.21
CA LYS A 101 3.28 6.26 -26.66
C LYS A 101 4.21 6.70 -27.81
N LYS A 102 3.62 7.32 -28.83
CA LYS A 102 4.35 7.89 -29.97
C LYS A 102 3.93 9.33 -30.21
N GLY A 103 4.91 10.17 -30.57
CA GLY A 103 4.69 11.57 -30.89
C GLY A 103 4.74 12.49 -29.68
N GLU A 104 4.88 13.80 -29.93
CA GLU A 104 5.01 14.85 -28.92
C GLU A 104 3.84 14.86 -27.93
N GLY A 105 4.14 14.94 -26.64
CA GLY A 105 3.14 15.03 -25.57
C GLY A 105 3.56 14.40 -24.28
N SER A 106 2.76 14.63 -23.23
CA SER A 106 2.98 14.04 -21.92
C SER A 106 2.44 12.62 -21.84
N ILE A 107 3.17 11.76 -21.12
CA ILE A 107 2.80 10.38 -20.79
C ILE A 107 2.28 10.39 -19.35
N TYR A 108 1.11 9.80 -19.14
CA TYR A 108 0.49 9.68 -17.84
C TYR A 108 0.29 8.21 -17.47
N ALA A 109 0.03 7.95 -16.19
CA ALA A 109 -0.25 6.59 -15.71
C ALA A 109 -1.44 5.93 -16.44
N LYS A 110 -2.45 6.69 -16.86
CA LYS A 110 -3.58 6.21 -17.68
C LYS A 110 -3.20 5.69 -19.08
N ASP A 111 -2.01 6.02 -19.58
CA ASP A 111 -1.50 5.51 -20.87
C ASP A 111 -0.99 4.05 -20.75
N ILE A 112 -0.84 3.52 -19.51
CA ILE A 112 -0.53 2.12 -19.26
C ILE A 112 -1.75 1.27 -19.62
N LYS A 113 -1.55 0.26 -20.47
CA LYS A 113 -2.62 -0.67 -20.87
C LYS A 113 -2.86 -1.68 -19.76
N CYS A 114 -4.04 -1.61 -19.15
CA CYS A 114 -4.45 -2.52 -18.10
C CYS A 114 -5.44 -3.55 -18.61
N PRO A 115 -5.16 -4.86 -18.47
CA PRO A 115 -6.15 -5.92 -18.71
C PRO A 115 -7.30 -5.86 -17.69
N ALA A 116 -8.35 -6.65 -17.93
CA ALA A 116 -9.47 -6.74 -17.01
C ALA A 116 -9.02 -7.18 -15.60
N GLY A 117 -9.54 -6.52 -14.57
CA GLY A 117 -9.19 -6.78 -13.17
C GLY A 117 -8.01 -5.96 -12.62
N ILE A 118 -7.45 -5.06 -13.43
CA ILE A 118 -6.40 -4.14 -13.02
C ILE A 118 -6.86 -2.70 -13.20
N GLU A 119 -6.66 -1.88 -12.18
CA GLU A 119 -7.04 -0.48 -12.17
C GLU A 119 -5.89 0.40 -11.70
N ILE A 120 -5.66 1.52 -12.40
CA ILE A 120 -4.72 2.55 -11.96
C ILE A 120 -5.50 3.59 -11.16
N VAL A 121 -5.16 3.71 -9.88
CA VAL A 121 -5.87 4.58 -8.93
C VAL A 121 -5.51 6.05 -9.12
N ASN A 122 -4.31 6.35 -9.62
CA ASN A 122 -3.81 7.70 -9.87
C ASN A 122 -3.51 7.94 -11.37
N PRO A 123 -4.52 7.90 -12.26
CA PRO A 123 -4.35 7.91 -13.71
C PRO A 123 -3.70 9.19 -14.25
N ASP A 124 -3.83 10.31 -13.55
CA ASP A 124 -3.29 11.61 -13.96
C ASP A 124 -1.84 11.85 -13.49
N LEU A 125 -1.19 10.86 -12.90
CA LEU A 125 0.23 10.93 -12.55
C LEU A 125 1.05 11.01 -13.86
N LYS A 126 1.83 12.08 -14.01
CA LYS A 126 2.73 12.26 -15.13
C LYS A 126 3.97 11.38 -14.97
N ILE A 127 4.31 10.61 -16.01
CA ILE A 127 5.47 9.72 -16.05
C ILE A 127 6.62 10.35 -16.81
N ALA A 128 6.35 10.88 -18.02
CA ALA A 128 7.39 11.46 -18.89
C ALA A 128 6.78 12.45 -19.90
N THR A 129 7.64 13.13 -20.68
CA THR A 129 7.25 14.03 -21.75
C THR A 129 8.06 13.74 -23.00
N ILE A 130 7.38 13.43 -24.10
CA ILE A 130 7.98 13.31 -25.43
C ILE A 130 8.02 14.72 -26.05
N THR A 131 9.20 15.12 -26.54
CA THR A 131 9.47 16.45 -27.11
C THR A 131 9.62 16.44 -28.63
N SER A 132 9.53 15.26 -29.26
CA SER A 132 9.67 15.12 -30.71
C SER A 132 8.60 14.18 -31.27
N ASN A 133 8.04 14.54 -32.42
CA ASN A 133 7.02 13.73 -33.11
C ASN A 133 7.51 12.36 -33.60
N ASP A 134 8.81 12.23 -33.84
CA ASP A 134 9.42 10.97 -34.33
C ASP A 134 9.80 10.02 -33.19
N THR A 135 9.71 10.48 -31.94
CA THR A 135 10.06 9.69 -30.77
C THR A 135 8.90 8.83 -30.31
N GLU A 136 9.22 7.59 -29.96
CA GLU A 136 8.28 6.67 -29.33
C GLU A 136 8.91 6.06 -28.07
N ILE A 137 8.06 5.78 -27.09
CA ILE A 137 8.44 5.07 -25.85
C ILE A 137 7.61 3.81 -25.76
N LYS A 138 8.31 2.69 -25.51
CA LYS A 138 7.71 1.41 -25.20
C LYS A 138 8.34 0.85 -23.95
N MET A 139 7.49 0.52 -22.97
CA MET A 139 7.90 -0.07 -21.70
C MET A 139 7.04 -1.28 -21.38
N ILE A 140 7.68 -2.30 -20.80
CA ILE A 140 6.99 -3.42 -20.15
C ILE A 140 7.22 -3.29 -18.66
N LEU A 141 6.13 -3.26 -17.89
CA LEU A 141 6.13 -3.04 -16.45
C LEU A 141 5.66 -4.32 -15.77
N THR A 142 6.52 -4.97 -15.00
CA THR A 142 6.11 -6.12 -14.19
C THR A 142 5.54 -5.63 -12.86
N VAL A 143 4.32 -6.02 -12.57
CA VAL A 143 3.58 -5.69 -11.34
C VAL A 143 3.46 -6.94 -10.50
N GLU A 144 3.81 -6.82 -9.23
CA GLU A 144 3.74 -7.93 -8.26
C GLU A 144 2.98 -7.52 -7.02
N ARG A 145 2.47 -8.51 -6.28
CA ARG A 145 1.91 -8.34 -4.95
C ARG A 145 2.91 -8.76 -3.88
N GLY A 146 2.93 -8.02 -2.79
CA GLY A 146 3.82 -8.30 -1.67
C GLY A 146 3.43 -7.56 -0.40
N TYR A 147 4.33 -7.59 0.57
CA TYR A 147 4.19 -6.95 1.87
C TYR A 147 5.33 -5.96 2.11
N GLY A 148 5.02 -4.83 2.73
CA GLY A 148 6.01 -3.87 3.20
C GLY A 148 6.89 -3.31 2.10
N PHE A 149 8.21 -3.44 2.25
CA PHE A 149 9.24 -2.94 1.34
C PHE A 149 10.19 -4.06 0.94
N SER A 150 10.59 -4.08 -0.33
CA SER A 150 11.62 -4.97 -0.87
C SER A 150 12.58 -4.16 -1.74
N SER A 151 13.87 -4.20 -1.41
CA SER A 151 14.90 -3.47 -2.16
C SER A 151 15.20 -4.11 -3.50
N ALA A 152 15.65 -3.30 -4.47
CA ALA A 152 16.13 -3.78 -5.76
C ALA A 152 17.30 -4.76 -5.58
N GLU A 153 18.25 -4.46 -4.68
CA GLU A 153 19.43 -5.29 -4.42
C GLU A 153 19.09 -6.73 -3.98
N GLU A 154 18.02 -6.90 -3.20
CA GLU A 154 17.56 -8.23 -2.79
C GLU A 154 16.96 -9.02 -3.95
N ARG A 155 16.39 -8.32 -4.93
CA ARG A 155 15.65 -8.88 -6.07
C ARG A 155 16.52 -9.13 -7.30
N GLU A 156 17.59 -8.36 -7.50
CA GLU A 156 18.52 -8.49 -8.64
C GLU A 156 19.19 -9.87 -8.71
N LYS A 157 19.38 -10.52 -7.56
CA LYS A 157 20.04 -11.84 -7.50
C LYS A 157 19.28 -12.93 -8.23
N ASP A 158 17.99 -12.75 -8.45
CA ASP A 158 17.10 -13.81 -8.97
C ASP A 158 16.60 -13.55 -10.40
N ARG A 159 16.78 -12.34 -11.01
CA ARG A 159 16.01 -11.94 -12.21
C ARG A 159 16.74 -11.06 -13.24
N ALA A 160 18.03 -11.11 -13.35
CA ALA A 160 18.79 -10.24 -14.27
C ALA A 160 18.71 -10.70 -15.75
N GLU A 161 17.62 -10.38 -16.44
CA GLU A 161 17.62 -10.35 -17.90
C GLU A 161 18.25 -9.04 -18.39
N PRO A 162 19.12 -9.07 -19.43
CA PRO A 162 19.72 -7.84 -19.96
C PRO A 162 18.66 -6.82 -20.42
N GLY A 163 18.81 -5.56 -20.00
CA GLY A 163 17.88 -4.48 -20.34
C GLY A 163 16.64 -4.37 -19.43
N THR A 164 16.55 -5.19 -18.39
CA THR A 164 15.51 -5.06 -17.35
C THR A 164 16.08 -4.34 -16.13
N ILE A 165 15.42 -3.27 -15.71
CA ILE A 165 15.78 -2.48 -14.54
C ILE A 165 14.92 -2.93 -13.37
N VAL A 166 15.55 -3.32 -12.27
CA VAL A 166 14.86 -3.71 -11.03
C VAL A 166 14.56 -2.48 -10.18
N LEU A 167 13.34 -2.35 -9.69
CA LEU A 167 12.93 -1.26 -8.82
C LEU A 167 12.79 -1.71 -7.36
N ASP A 168 13.10 -0.80 -6.43
CA ASP A 168 12.61 -0.96 -5.06
C ASP A 168 11.09 -0.94 -5.06
N ALA A 169 10.49 -1.90 -4.39
CA ALA A 169 9.05 -2.05 -4.31
C ALA A 169 8.52 -1.66 -2.94
N ILE A 170 7.63 -0.68 -2.90
CA ILE A 170 6.84 -0.31 -1.73
C ILE A 170 5.46 -0.90 -1.94
N PHE A 171 5.23 -2.08 -1.37
CA PHE A 171 3.96 -2.79 -1.51
C PHE A 171 2.88 -2.26 -0.56
N SER A 172 3.29 -1.73 0.62
CA SER A 172 2.31 -1.28 1.62
C SER A 172 1.35 -0.23 1.04
N PRO A 173 0.03 -0.48 1.05
CA PRO A 173 -0.96 0.49 0.61
C PRO A 173 -1.25 1.54 1.69
N ILE A 174 -0.60 1.45 2.84
CA ILE A 174 -0.81 2.34 3.98
C ILE A 174 0.21 3.48 3.94
N ILE A 175 -0.28 4.71 3.80
CA ILE A 175 0.55 5.91 3.79
C ILE A 175 0.86 6.36 5.21
N ASN A 176 -0.16 6.40 6.07
CA ASN A 176 0.00 6.88 7.44
C ASN A 176 -0.99 6.20 8.40
N VAL A 177 -0.50 5.85 9.59
CA VAL A 177 -1.33 5.39 10.71
C VAL A 177 -0.86 6.07 11.99
N THR A 178 -1.77 6.79 12.63
CA THR A 178 -1.57 7.31 13.98
C THR A 178 -2.70 6.85 14.89
N TYR A 179 -2.41 6.73 16.19
CA TYR A 179 -3.46 6.48 17.17
C TYR A 179 -3.27 7.35 18.40
N GLU A 180 -4.37 7.70 19.01
CA GLU A 180 -4.47 8.46 20.25
C GLU A 180 -5.36 7.73 21.23
N VAL A 181 -5.03 7.83 22.52
CA VAL A 181 -5.81 7.20 23.59
C VAL A 181 -6.22 8.27 24.59
N GLU A 182 -7.51 8.42 24.77
CA GLU A 182 -8.11 9.36 25.72
C GLU A 182 -8.81 8.58 26.84
N ASN A 183 -8.79 9.13 28.06
CA ASN A 183 -9.59 8.59 29.16
C ASN A 183 -11.02 9.10 29.06
N ILE A 184 -11.97 8.18 29.23
CA ILE A 184 -13.40 8.49 29.21
C ILE A 184 -14.10 7.97 30.47
N VAL A 185 -15.22 8.58 30.79
CA VAL A 185 -16.09 8.11 31.87
C VAL A 185 -17.04 7.04 31.33
N HIS A 186 -16.99 5.86 31.93
CA HIS A 186 -17.91 4.77 31.66
C HIS A 186 -18.31 4.06 32.98
N LYS A 187 -19.64 3.90 33.21
CA LYS A 187 -20.17 3.24 34.43
C LYS A 187 -19.49 3.71 35.73
N GLU A 188 -19.57 5.02 36.01
CA GLU A 188 -19.01 5.67 37.22
C GLU A 188 -17.47 5.64 37.38
N ARG A 189 -16.74 5.20 36.37
CA ARG A 189 -15.26 5.20 36.33
C ARG A 189 -14.76 6.11 35.21
N ALA A 190 -13.71 6.88 35.48
CA ALA A 190 -13.12 7.85 34.57
C ALA A 190 -11.80 7.40 33.94
N ASP A 191 -11.51 6.09 34.02
CA ASP A 191 -10.25 5.51 33.59
C ASP A 191 -10.36 4.53 32.39
N TYR A 192 -11.56 4.41 31.80
CA TYR A 192 -11.74 3.69 30.54
C TYR A 192 -11.09 4.44 29.38
N ASN A 193 -10.66 3.71 28.35
CA ASN A 193 -10.02 4.31 27.20
C ASN A 193 -10.98 4.43 26.01
N LEU A 194 -10.83 5.54 25.29
CA LEU A 194 -11.27 5.71 23.92
C LEU A 194 -10.01 5.69 23.04
N LEU A 195 -9.96 4.76 22.10
CA LEU A 195 -8.91 4.66 21.10
C LEU A 195 -9.39 5.32 19.81
N ARG A 196 -8.68 6.35 19.36
CA ARG A 196 -8.89 6.98 18.06
C ARG A 196 -7.77 6.58 17.12
N ILE A 197 -8.11 6.00 15.96
CA ILE A 197 -7.15 5.60 14.93
C ILE A 197 -7.39 6.47 13.70
N THR A 198 -6.36 7.19 13.26
CA THR A 198 -6.34 7.90 11.99
C THR A 198 -5.57 7.07 10.98
N LEU A 199 -6.21 6.72 9.88
CA LEU A 199 -5.66 5.85 8.84
C LEU A 199 -5.76 6.54 7.48
N GLU A 200 -4.65 6.54 6.73
CA GLU A 200 -4.56 7.06 5.38
C GLU A 200 -3.97 6.01 4.45
N THR A 201 -4.66 5.72 3.34
CA THR A 201 -4.27 4.74 2.33
C THR A 201 -3.88 5.42 1.02
N ASP A 202 -3.27 4.68 0.11
CA ASP A 202 -2.92 5.16 -1.23
C ASP A 202 -4.09 5.08 -2.24
N GLY A 203 -5.25 4.60 -1.80
CA GLY A 203 -6.48 4.46 -2.58
C GLY A 203 -6.66 3.10 -3.25
N THR A 204 -5.67 2.22 -3.21
CA THR A 204 -5.82 0.83 -3.70
C THR A 204 -6.70 -0.01 -2.78
N ILE A 205 -6.76 0.35 -1.51
CA ILE A 205 -7.63 -0.22 -0.47
C ILE A 205 -8.32 0.90 0.30
N THR A 206 -9.56 0.69 0.74
CA THR A 206 -10.21 1.66 1.62
C THR A 206 -9.70 1.55 3.07
N PRO A 207 -9.73 2.64 3.86
CA PRO A 207 -9.34 2.59 5.26
C PRO A 207 -10.12 1.55 6.09
N GLU A 208 -11.42 1.37 5.80
CA GLU A 208 -12.28 0.39 6.46
C GLU A 208 -11.82 -1.05 6.15
N GLN A 209 -11.51 -1.33 4.88
CA GLN A 209 -11.00 -2.64 4.46
C GLN A 209 -9.63 -2.93 5.09
N ALA A 210 -8.73 -1.94 5.10
CA ALA A 210 -7.42 -2.08 5.71
C ALA A 210 -7.50 -2.38 7.22
N LEU A 211 -8.37 -1.66 7.96
CA LEU A 211 -8.59 -1.91 9.39
C LEU A 211 -9.18 -3.30 9.64
N LYS A 212 -10.11 -3.73 8.78
CA LYS A 212 -10.70 -5.08 8.82
C LYS A 212 -9.63 -6.14 8.61
N GLU A 213 -8.81 -6.04 7.55
CA GLU A 213 -7.74 -6.99 7.25
C GLU A 213 -6.70 -7.07 8.39
N ALA A 214 -6.30 -5.92 8.94
CA ALA A 214 -5.39 -5.87 10.09
C ALA A 214 -5.96 -6.61 11.31
N SER A 215 -7.27 -6.45 11.56
CA SER A 215 -7.96 -7.14 12.64
C SER A 215 -8.03 -8.65 12.40
N GLU A 216 -8.32 -9.09 11.18
CA GLU A 216 -8.35 -10.51 10.79
C GLU A 216 -6.97 -11.19 10.96
N ILE A 217 -5.90 -10.48 10.60
CA ILE A 217 -4.53 -10.97 10.81
C ILE A 217 -4.26 -11.20 12.30
N LEU A 218 -4.63 -10.24 13.17
CA LEU A 218 -4.45 -10.36 14.61
C LEU A 218 -5.28 -11.52 15.18
N ILE A 219 -6.55 -11.65 14.75
CA ILE A 219 -7.43 -12.75 15.20
C ILE A 219 -6.78 -14.08 14.87
N LYS A 220 -6.34 -14.31 13.64
CA LYS A 220 -5.69 -15.58 13.24
C LYS A 220 -4.45 -15.91 14.09
N HIS A 221 -3.63 -14.91 14.42
CA HIS A 221 -2.47 -15.13 15.28
C HIS A 221 -2.86 -15.49 16.72
N PHE A 222 -3.90 -14.83 17.27
CA PHE A 222 -4.38 -15.15 18.62
C PHE A 222 -5.12 -16.50 18.67
N GLU A 223 -5.83 -16.89 17.61
CA GLU A 223 -6.47 -18.20 17.49
C GLU A 223 -5.45 -19.34 17.58
N ILE A 224 -4.33 -19.24 16.84
CA ILE A 224 -3.24 -20.24 16.91
C ILE A 224 -2.68 -20.36 18.33
N ILE A 225 -2.47 -19.21 19.01
CA ILE A 225 -1.99 -19.20 20.39
C ILE A 225 -3.02 -19.85 21.34
N HIS A 226 -4.29 -19.54 21.16
CA HIS A 226 -5.38 -20.08 21.97
C HIS A 226 -5.52 -21.60 21.80
N GLU A 227 -5.52 -22.07 20.55
CA GLU A 227 -5.65 -23.49 20.21
C GLU A 227 -4.51 -24.34 20.77
N ALA A 228 -3.27 -23.82 20.77
CA ALA A 228 -2.11 -24.51 21.30
C ALA A 228 -2.24 -24.95 22.78
N PHE A 229 -3.13 -24.32 23.53
CA PHE A 229 -3.36 -24.62 24.96
C PHE A 229 -4.77 -25.15 25.25
N SER A 230 -5.56 -25.41 24.19
CA SER A 230 -6.93 -25.96 24.35
C SER A 230 -7.00 -27.49 24.32
N GLU A 231 -5.92 -28.16 23.93
CA GLU A 231 -5.82 -29.65 23.88
C GLU A 231 -5.21 -30.28 25.14
N SER A 232 -5.38 -29.62 26.30
CA SER A 232 -4.87 -30.16 27.60
C SER A 232 -5.98 -30.60 28.51
#